data_793b517e99afa84e5e487172f60346f4
#
_entry.id   793b517e99afa84e5e487172f60346f4
#
_cell.length_a   1.000
_cell.length_b   1.000
_cell.length_c   1.000
_cell.angle_alpha   90.00
_cell.angle_beta   90.00
_cell.angle_gamma   90.00
#
_symmetry.space_group_name_H-M   'P 1'
#
loop_
_entity.id
_entity.type
_entity.pdbx_description
1 polymer ?
#
loop_
_entity_poly.entity_id
_entity_poly.type
_entity_poly.pdbx_seq_one_letter_code
_entity_poly.pdbx_strand_id
1 'polypeptide(L)'
;PYGLGTLDFLALSTLFRYDNRDDKEIPFTGYYLDAYAEIYPPTLNNKDFFGKITLDGRTYLTPKNFADLTLALRAYSEIAWGEYPFYKGASIGGKKTLRGFSRDRYVGDFAVLGSVELRYYLTKVYFLIPFQFGINLFTDTGRVFYADEESFKWHTSFGGGFWFSINERAINFSLNI
;
A
#
# COMPACT_ATOMS: atom_id res chain seq x y z
N PRO A 1 26.35 -1.10 -9.94
CA PRO A 1 25.01 -0.68 -9.57
C PRO A 1 24.91 0.85 -9.62
N TYR A 2 23.97 1.36 -10.40
CA TYR A 2 23.71 2.77 -10.52
C TYR A 2 23.03 3.28 -9.24
N GLY A 3 23.46 4.44 -8.71
CA GLY A 3 22.86 5.06 -7.53
C GLY A 3 23.73 5.04 -6.26
N LEU A 4 25.01 4.70 -6.38
CA LEU A 4 25.99 4.88 -5.30
C LEU A 4 26.59 6.28 -5.42
N GLY A 5 26.26 7.16 -4.48
CA GLY A 5 26.71 8.55 -4.44
C GLY A 5 25.57 9.54 -4.23
N THR A 6 25.90 10.82 -4.14
CA THR A 6 24.91 11.91 -4.04
C THR A 6 24.41 12.26 -5.44
N LEU A 7 23.12 12.06 -5.66
CA LEU A 7 22.43 12.43 -6.90
C LEU A 7 21.38 13.50 -6.59
N ASP A 8 21.39 14.56 -7.36
CA ASP A 8 20.40 15.63 -7.28
C ASP A 8 19.39 15.47 -8.43
N PHE A 9 18.10 15.42 -8.11
CA PHE A 9 17.03 15.24 -9.06
C PHE A 9 16.07 16.42 -9.03
N LEU A 10 15.65 16.87 -10.20
CA LEU A 10 14.42 17.61 -10.36
C LEU A 10 13.29 16.63 -10.66
N ALA A 11 12.20 16.68 -9.92
CA ALA A 11 11.03 15.86 -10.14
C ALA A 11 9.83 16.72 -10.49
N LEU A 12 9.10 16.32 -11.54
CA LEU A 12 7.76 16.81 -11.82
C LEU A 12 6.77 15.71 -11.45
N SER A 13 5.79 16.03 -10.61
CA SER A 13 4.83 15.04 -10.15
C SER A 13 3.40 15.51 -10.30
N THR A 14 2.50 14.56 -10.47
CA THR A 14 1.06 14.76 -10.46
C THR A 14 0.38 13.71 -9.62
N LEU A 15 -0.71 14.09 -8.99
CA LEU A 15 -1.53 13.22 -8.14
C LEU A 15 -2.99 13.37 -8.53
N PHE A 16 -3.62 12.24 -8.81
CA PHE A 16 -5.07 12.14 -8.89
C PHE A 16 -5.55 11.30 -7.71
N ARG A 17 -6.53 11.81 -6.95
CA ARG A 17 -7.12 11.09 -5.82
C ARG A 17 -8.64 11.20 -5.86
N TYR A 18 -9.28 10.04 -5.73
CA TYR A 18 -10.71 9.92 -5.53
C TYR A 18 -10.97 9.14 -4.25
N ASP A 19 -11.70 9.72 -3.31
CA ASP A 19 -11.98 9.14 -2.00
C ASP A 19 -13.43 9.40 -1.61
N ASN A 20 -14.25 8.35 -1.63
CA ASN A 20 -15.64 8.38 -1.19
C ASN A 20 -15.91 7.40 -0.04
N ARG A 21 -14.88 7.05 0.72
CA ARG A 21 -15.03 6.21 1.91
C ARG A 21 -15.87 6.95 2.96
N ASP A 22 -16.66 6.20 3.69
CA ASP A 22 -17.47 6.69 4.82
C ASP A 22 -16.58 7.19 5.98
N ASP A 23 -15.44 6.55 6.22
CA ASP A 23 -14.41 6.95 7.18
C ASP A 23 -13.02 6.81 6.55
N LYS A 24 -12.10 7.72 6.86
CA LYS A 24 -10.75 7.70 6.30
C LYS A 24 -9.81 6.74 7.01
N GLU A 25 -10.04 6.51 8.29
CA GLU A 25 -9.18 5.69 9.15
C GLU A 25 -9.67 4.24 9.22
N ILE A 26 -10.96 4.05 9.47
CA ILE A 26 -11.60 2.73 9.56
C ILE A 26 -12.82 2.69 8.64
N PRO A 27 -12.62 2.65 7.33
CA PRO A 27 -13.73 2.60 6.40
C PRO A 27 -14.48 1.27 6.48
N PHE A 28 -15.81 1.36 6.47
CA PHE A 28 -16.74 0.24 6.36
C PHE A 28 -17.26 0.09 4.95
N THR A 29 -17.42 1.21 4.23
CA THR A 29 -17.92 1.24 2.87
C THR A 29 -17.20 2.27 2.02
N GLY A 30 -17.27 2.10 0.70
CA GLY A 30 -16.75 3.07 -0.27
C GLY A 30 -15.49 2.62 -1.00
N TYR A 31 -14.93 3.57 -1.74
CA TYR A 31 -13.82 3.35 -2.66
C TYR A 31 -12.74 4.41 -2.43
N TYR A 32 -11.52 4.01 -2.62
CA TYR A 32 -10.36 4.89 -2.66
C TYR A 32 -9.54 4.56 -3.91
N LEU A 33 -9.18 5.58 -4.66
CA LEU A 33 -8.28 5.48 -5.80
C LEU A 33 -7.23 6.58 -5.69
N ASP A 34 -5.98 6.20 -5.76
CA ASP A 34 -4.82 7.08 -5.78
C ASP A 34 -3.96 6.73 -7.01
N ALA A 35 -3.70 7.71 -7.86
CA ALA A 35 -2.82 7.58 -9.00
C ALA A 35 -1.77 8.68 -8.93
N TYR A 36 -0.53 8.31 -8.67
CA TYR A 36 0.61 9.21 -8.55
C TYR A 36 1.61 8.93 -9.66
N ALA A 37 2.02 9.97 -10.37
CA ALA A 37 3.04 9.89 -11.39
C ALA A 37 4.14 10.90 -11.11
N GLU A 38 5.38 10.50 -11.33
CA GLU A 38 6.56 11.33 -11.24
C GLU A 38 7.51 11.07 -12.40
N ILE A 39 8.08 12.14 -12.94
CA ILE A 39 9.11 12.09 -13.98
C ILE A 39 10.34 12.87 -13.53
N TYR A 40 11.49 12.39 -13.95
CA TYR A 40 12.79 12.93 -13.62
C TYR A 40 13.52 13.25 -14.93
N PRO A 41 13.45 14.52 -15.40
CA PRO A 41 14.18 14.92 -16.59
C PRO A 41 15.70 14.94 -16.33
N PRO A 42 16.53 14.80 -17.37
CA PRO A 42 17.97 14.97 -17.25
C PRO A 42 18.31 16.37 -16.78
N THR A 43 18.82 16.51 -15.56
CA THR A 43 19.18 17.78 -14.95
C THR A 43 20.30 17.58 -13.93
N LEU A 44 21.12 18.62 -13.69
CA LEU A 44 22.18 18.60 -12.70
C LEU A 44 23.08 17.36 -12.84
N ASN A 45 23.09 16.48 -11.83
CA ASN A 45 23.90 15.27 -11.80
C ASN A 45 23.17 14.05 -12.37
N ASN A 46 21.91 14.19 -12.75
CA ASN A 46 21.14 13.14 -13.41
C ASN A 46 21.22 13.32 -14.93
N LYS A 47 21.81 12.36 -15.63
CA LYS A 47 21.93 12.38 -17.09
C LYS A 47 20.78 11.68 -17.81
N ASP A 48 20.05 10.85 -17.09
CA ASP A 48 19.09 9.93 -17.67
C ASP A 48 17.65 10.39 -17.37
N PHE A 49 16.76 10.12 -18.32
CA PHE A 49 15.34 10.33 -18.14
C PHE A 49 14.69 9.07 -17.56
N PHE A 50 13.99 9.20 -16.47
CA PHE A 50 13.20 8.11 -15.89
C PHE A 50 11.92 8.62 -15.24
N GLY A 51 11.03 7.72 -14.92
CA GLY A 51 9.82 8.05 -14.22
C GLY A 51 9.20 6.87 -13.50
N LYS A 52 8.19 7.15 -12.69
CA LYS A 52 7.43 6.15 -11.95
C LYS A 52 5.95 6.49 -11.88
N ILE A 53 5.10 5.49 -12.00
CA ILE A 53 3.67 5.58 -11.73
C ILE A 53 3.34 4.62 -10.62
N THR A 54 2.53 5.11 -9.67
CA THR A 54 1.97 4.31 -8.57
C THR A 54 0.45 4.37 -8.64
N LEU A 55 -0.19 3.22 -8.58
CA LEU A 55 -1.64 3.08 -8.52
C LEU A 55 -2.04 2.33 -7.25
N ASP A 56 -2.98 2.85 -6.49
CA ASP A 56 -3.51 2.24 -5.28
C ASP A 56 -5.04 2.32 -5.27
N GLY A 57 -5.69 1.21 -5.54
CA GLY A 57 -7.15 1.09 -5.52
C GLY A 57 -7.59 0.27 -4.31
N ARG A 58 -8.60 0.76 -3.58
CA ARG A 58 -9.17 0.08 -2.41
C ARG A 58 -10.68 0.12 -2.44
N THR A 59 -11.31 -0.93 -1.95
CA THR A 59 -12.76 -0.98 -1.75
C THR A 59 -13.09 -1.64 -0.42
N TYR A 60 -14.19 -1.19 0.17
CA TYR A 60 -14.67 -1.64 1.48
C TYR A 60 -16.12 -2.02 1.37
N LEU A 61 -16.45 -3.22 1.80
CA LEU A 61 -17.76 -3.83 1.67
C LEU A 61 -18.23 -4.36 3.02
N THR A 62 -19.30 -3.79 3.55
CA THR A 62 -19.97 -4.28 4.76
C THR A 62 -21.36 -4.76 4.39
N PRO A 63 -21.61 -6.08 4.38
CA PRO A 63 -22.93 -6.64 4.04
C PRO A 63 -23.97 -6.23 5.09
N LYS A 64 -25.18 -5.87 4.66
CA LYS A 64 -26.27 -5.45 5.55
C LYS A 64 -26.62 -6.48 6.63
N ASN A 65 -26.49 -7.78 6.29
CA ASN A 65 -26.79 -8.89 7.20
C ASN A 65 -25.66 -9.17 8.21
N PHE A 66 -24.48 -8.59 8.00
CA PHE A 66 -23.29 -8.73 8.84
C PHE A 66 -22.65 -7.37 9.02
N ALA A 67 -23.40 -6.44 9.63
CA ALA A 67 -22.99 -5.03 9.77
C ALA A 67 -21.67 -4.84 10.53
N ASP A 68 -21.27 -5.83 11.33
CA ASP A 68 -20.01 -5.81 12.08
C ASP A 68 -18.82 -6.39 11.30
N LEU A 69 -19.05 -6.89 10.07
CA LEU A 69 -18.02 -7.52 9.26
C LEU A 69 -17.74 -6.70 8.01
N THR A 70 -16.52 -6.23 7.85
CA THR A 70 -16.06 -5.49 6.66
C THR A 70 -15.01 -6.28 5.91
N LEU A 71 -15.25 -6.46 4.62
CA LEU A 71 -14.25 -6.95 3.67
C LEU A 71 -13.54 -5.75 3.02
N ALA A 72 -12.24 -5.63 3.24
CA ALA A 72 -11.40 -4.65 2.59
C ALA A 72 -10.55 -5.33 1.51
N LEU A 73 -10.63 -4.83 0.29
CA LEU A 73 -9.84 -5.29 -0.84
C LEU A 73 -8.93 -4.16 -1.32
N ARG A 74 -7.72 -4.51 -1.71
CA ARG A 74 -6.75 -3.58 -2.27
C ARG A 74 -6.02 -4.18 -3.45
N ALA A 75 -5.87 -3.39 -4.50
CA ALA A 75 -4.97 -3.65 -5.61
C ALA A 75 -3.96 -2.49 -5.69
N TYR A 76 -2.69 -2.84 -5.77
CA TYR A 76 -1.61 -1.86 -5.82
C TYR A 76 -0.64 -2.23 -6.93
N SER A 77 -0.11 -1.22 -7.62
CA SER A 77 0.95 -1.40 -8.59
C SER A 77 1.90 -0.21 -8.64
N GLU A 78 3.15 -0.48 -8.93
CA GLU A 78 4.17 0.50 -9.31
C GLU A 78 4.82 0.10 -10.63
N ILE A 79 5.09 1.07 -11.48
CA ILE A 79 5.82 0.91 -12.74
C ILE A 79 6.92 1.95 -12.77
N ALA A 80 8.16 1.52 -12.89
CA ALA A 80 9.32 2.38 -13.12
C ALA A 80 9.84 2.14 -14.54
N TRP A 81 10.25 3.19 -15.22
CA TRP A 81 10.81 3.11 -16.58
C TRP A 81 11.98 4.08 -16.76
N GLY A 82 12.82 3.79 -17.75
CA GLY A 82 14.05 4.52 -18.01
C GLY A 82 15.22 4.04 -17.17
N GLU A 83 16.33 4.78 -17.18
CA GLU A 83 17.50 4.43 -16.38
C GLU A 83 17.43 5.09 -15.01
N TYR A 84 16.94 4.39 -14.02
CA TYR A 84 16.73 4.88 -12.68
C TYR A 84 17.68 4.25 -11.65
N PRO A 85 18.04 4.97 -10.57
CA PRO A 85 18.78 4.38 -9.45
C PRO A 85 17.93 3.29 -8.78
N PHE A 86 18.56 2.23 -8.28
CA PHE A 86 17.87 1.05 -7.71
C PHE A 86 16.82 1.39 -6.64
N TYR A 87 17.03 2.43 -5.86
CA TYR A 87 16.09 2.87 -4.81
C TYR A 87 14.88 3.66 -5.36
N LYS A 88 14.82 3.92 -6.67
CA LYS A 88 13.68 4.52 -7.38
C LYS A 88 12.85 3.50 -8.13
N GLY A 89 13.27 2.25 -8.18
CA GLY A 89 12.52 1.16 -8.79
C GLY A 89 11.17 0.92 -8.15
N ALA A 90 10.33 0.16 -8.84
CA ALA A 90 9.05 -0.30 -8.33
C ALA A 90 9.26 -1.31 -7.20
N SER A 91 8.61 -1.12 -6.04
CA SER A 91 8.92 -1.92 -4.86
C SER A 91 7.70 -2.39 -4.10
N ILE A 92 7.84 -3.57 -3.47
CA ILE A 92 6.90 -4.07 -2.46
C ILE A 92 7.66 -4.58 -1.23
N GLY A 93 7.02 -4.47 -0.09
CA GLY A 93 7.54 -4.87 1.23
C GLY A 93 7.23 -3.81 2.28
N GLY A 94 7.05 -4.27 3.52
CA GLY A 94 6.75 -3.45 4.67
C GLY A 94 5.27 -3.18 4.90
N LYS A 95 4.98 -2.44 5.95
CA LYS A 95 3.62 -2.21 6.48
C LYS A 95 2.64 -1.59 5.47
N LYS A 96 3.14 -0.88 4.47
CA LYS A 96 2.30 -0.17 3.49
C LYS A 96 1.94 -1.01 2.27
N THR A 97 2.66 -2.08 2.00
CA THR A 97 2.48 -2.94 0.83
C THR A 97 2.39 -4.40 1.26
N LEU A 98 3.45 -5.17 1.16
CA LEU A 98 3.50 -6.59 1.52
C LEU A 98 3.89 -6.71 3.00
N ARG A 99 2.90 -6.84 3.88
CA ARG A 99 3.09 -6.95 5.33
C ARG A 99 3.86 -8.24 5.67
N GLY A 100 4.62 -8.27 6.77
CA GLY A 100 5.47 -9.39 7.15
C GLY A 100 6.87 -9.39 6.54
N PHE A 101 7.12 -8.57 5.53
CA PHE A 101 8.43 -8.40 4.91
C PHE A 101 9.05 -7.05 5.28
N SER A 102 10.37 -6.94 5.18
CA SER A 102 11.06 -5.66 5.36
C SER A 102 10.60 -4.65 4.32
N ARG A 103 10.70 -3.35 4.64
CA ARG A 103 10.40 -2.26 3.71
C ARG A 103 11.23 -2.41 2.44
N ASP A 104 10.57 -2.22 1.28
CA ASP A 104 11.19 -2.29 -0.05
C ASP A 104 12.02 -3.55 -0.27
N ARG A 105 11.55 -4.68 0.29
CA ARG A 105 12.28 -5.97 0.23
C ARG A 105 12.50 -6.46 -1.19
N TYR A 106 11.53 -6.21 -2.05
CA TYR A 106 11.54 -6.62 -3.45
C TYR A 106 11.44 -5.37 -4.30
N VAL A 107 12.37 -5.18 -5.20
CA VAL A 107 12.47 -4.04 -6.12
C VAL A 107 12.58 -4.57 -7.53
N GLY A 108 12.00 -3.90 -8.50
CA GLY A 108 12.03 -4.27 -9.93
C GLY A 108 11.54 -3.13 -10.81
N ASP A 109 11.27 -3.43 -12.07
CA ASP A 109 10.72 -2.45 -13.03
C ASP A 109 9.21 -2.29 -12.86
N PHE A 110 8.54 -3.37 -12.49
CA PHE A 110 7.11 -3.39 -12.23
C PHE A 110 6.79 -4.20 -10.98
N ALA A 111 5.94 -3.69 -10.14
CA ALA A 111 5.47 -4.33 -8.92
C ALA A 111 3.94 -4.37 -8.88
N VAL A 112 3.38 -5.49 -8.44
CA VAL A 112 1.95 -5.66 -8.19
C VAL A 112 1.71 -6.28 -6.83
N LEU A 113 0.60 -5.90 -6.20
CA LEU A 113 0.17 -6.46 -4.93
C LEU A 113 -1.36 -6.49 -4.87
N GLY A 114 -1.89 -7.61 -4.41
CA GLY A 114 -3.27 -7.76 -3.97
C GLY A 114 -3.33 -7.97 -2.47
N SER A 115 -4.31 -7.38 -1.82
CA SER A 115 -4.54 -7.55 -0.39
C SER A 115 -6.01 -7.77 -0.11
N VAL A 116 -6.30 -8.74 0.74
CA VAL A 116 -7.63 -9.03 1.26
C VAL A 116 -7.56 -8.94 2.77
N GLU A 117 -8.44 -8.17 3.38
CA GLU A 117 -8.51 -8.03 4.82
C GLU A 117 -9.96 -8.13 5.29
N LEU A 118 -10.19 -9.00 6.26
CA LEU A 118 -11.46 -9.17 6.93
C LEU A 118 -11.38 -8.50 8.29
N ARG A 119 -12.24 -7.54 8.53
CA ARG A 119 -12.34 -6.78 9.77
C ARG A 119 -13.63 -7.11 10.48
N TYR A 120 -13.54 -7.46 11.75
CA TYR A 120 -14.71 -7.67 12.58
C TYR A 120 -14.73 -6.64 13.70
N TYR A 121 -15.81 -5.89 13.75
CA TYR A 121 -16.11 -4.92 14.79
C TYR A 121 -16.66 -5.65 16.01
N LEU A 122 -16.02 -5.49 17.17
CA LEU A 122 -16.44 -6.18 18.40
C LEU A 122 -17.37 -5.33 19.26
N THR A 123 -16.96 -4.11 19.59
CA THR A 123 -17.74 -3.27 20.47
C THR A 123 -17.27 -1.82 20.49
N LYS A 124 -18.18 -0.95 20.94
CA LYS A 124 -17.89 0.43 21.29
C LYS A 124 -17.99 0.56 22.82
N VAL A 125 -16.90 0.94 23.44
CA VAL A 125 -16.82 1.15 24.89
C VAL A 125 -16.88 2.65 25.18
N TYR A 126 -17.78 3.04 26.06
CA TYR A 126 -17.91 4.40 26.56
C TYR A 126 -17.32 4.45 27.98
N PHE A 127 -16.05 4.83 28.05
CA PHE A 127 -15.41 5.19 29.31
C PHE A 127 -14.90 6.59 29.16
N LEU A 128 -14.75 7.53 29.81
CA LEU A 128 -14.34 8.94 29.60
C LEU A 128 -14.28 9.43 28.13
N ILE A 129 -13.75 8.60 27.24
CA ILE A 129 -13.65 8.84 25.80
C ILE A 129 -14.19 7.60 25.07
N PRO A 130 -15.08 7.77 24.05
CA PRO A 130 -15.58 6.64 23.29
C PRO A 130 -14.46 6.01 22.47
N PHE A 131 -14.28 4.70 22.56
CA PHE A 131 -13.39 3.96 21.72
C PHE A 131 -14.08 2.74 21.10
N GLN A 132 -13.68 2.42 19.90
CA GLN A 132 -14.12 1.25 19.15
C GLN A 132 -13.00 0.24 19.12
N PHE A 133 -13.35 -1.02 19.16
CA PHE A 133 -12.41 -2.12 19.18
C PHE A 133 -12.84 -3.22 18.21
N GLY A 134 -11.87 -3.82 17.53
CA GLY A 134 -12.11 -4.92 16.61
C GLY A 134 -10.87 -5.76 16.35
N ILE A 135 -11.08 -6.81 15.60
CA ILE A 135 -10.03 -7.72 15.12
C ILE A 135 -9.95 -7.70 13.61
N ASN A 136 -8.82 -8.04 13.07
CA ASN A 136 -8.65 -8.22 11.63
C ASN A 136 -7.79 -9.45 11.31
N LEU A 137 -8.09 -10.04 10.15
CA LEU A 137 -7.29 -11.07 9.51
C LEU A 137 -6.99 -10.60 8.10
N PHE A 138 -5.80 -10.84 7.60
CA PHE A 138 -5.44 -10.42 6.25
C PHE A 138 -4.53 -11.42 5.54
N THR A 139 -4.54 -11.33 4.23
CA THR A 139 -3.54 -11.92 3.35
C THR A 139 -3.13 -10.90 2.30
N ASP A 140 -1.82 -10.80 2.09
CA ASP A 140 -1.23 -9.98 1.04
C ASP A 140 -0.47 -10.91 0.10
N THR A 141 -0.58 -10.67 -1.20
CA THR A 141 0.22 -11.36 -2.21
C THR A 141 0.75 -10.36 -3.21
N GLY A 142 2.03 -10.48 -3.55
CA GLY A 142 2.65 -9.54 -4.46
C GLY A 142 3.86 -10.13 -5.17
N ARG A 143 4.25 -9.44 -6.24
CA ARG A 143 5.36 -9.81 -7.08
C ARG A 143 6.02 -8.58 -7.70
N VAL A 144 7.31 -8.67 -7.93
CA VAL A 144 8.06 -7.72 -8.77
C VAL A 144 8.52 -8.42 -10.06
N PHE A 145 8.65 -7.63 -11.10
CA PHE A 145 9.09 -8.07 -12.42
C PHE A 145 10.27 -7.22 -12.84
N TYR A 146 11.24 -7.86 -13.47
CA TYR A 146 12.33 -7.22 -14.19
C TYR A 146 12.15 -7.46 -15.69
N ALA A 147 12.54 -6.51 -16.51
CA ALA A 147 12.41 -6.62 -17.97
C ALA A 147 13.14 -7.85 -18.56
N ASP A 148 14.25 -8.26 -17.95
CA ASP A 148 15.13 -9.32 -18.44
C ASP A 148 15.11 -10.58 -17.59
N GLU A 149 14.13 -10.75 -16.66
CA GLU A 149 14.10 -11.89 -15.74
C GLU A 149 12.79 -12.68 -15.84
N GLU A 150 12.90 -13.96 -16.15
CA GLU A 150 11.79 -14.91 -16.10
C GLU A 150 11.59 -15.46 -14.67
N SER A 151 11.21 -14.63 -13.73
CA SER A 151 10.83 -15.06 -12.40
C SER A 151 9.32 -15.23 -12.30
N PHE A 152 8.84 -16.34 -11.73
CA PHE A 152 7.41 -16.59 -11.46
C PHE A 152 7.08 -16.59 -9.96
N LYS A 153 7.95 -16.02 -9.14
CA LYS A 153 7.86 -16.10 -7.69
C LYS A 153 6.89 -15.05 -7.12
N TRP A 154 5.78 -15.51 -6.61
CA TRP A 154 4.88 -14.71 -5.80
C TRP A 154 5.28 -14.79 -4.33
N HIS A 155 5.15 -13.67 -3.63
CA HIS A 155 5.40 -13.56 -2.21
C HIS A 155 4.07 -13.33 -1.51
N THR A 156 3.75 -14.19 -0.54
CA THR A 156 2.48 -14.14 0.18
C THR A 156 2.76 -14.06 1.68
N SER A 157 1.95 -13.28 2.36
CA SER A 157 1.94 -13.19 3.82
C SER A 157 0.53 -13.29 4.37
N PHE A 158 0.43 -13.76 5.59
CA PHE A 158 -0.79 -13.84 6.37
C PHE A 158 -0.58 -13.14 7.70
N GLY A 159 -1.64 -12.62 8.25
CA GLY A 159 -1.55 -12.03 9.56
C GLY A 159 -2.92 -11.70 10.13
N GLY A 160 -2.89 -11.30 11.37
CA GLY A 160 -4.07 -10.85 12.08
C GLY A 160 -3.69 -9.92 13.20
N GLY A 161 -4.65 -9.22 13.74
CA GLY A 161 -4.38 -8.29 14.82
C GLY A 161 -5.63 -7.69 15.42
N PHE A 162 -5.37 -6.72 16.27
CA PHE A 162 -6.39 -5.90 16.91
C PHE A 162 -6.27 -4.48 16.36
N TRP A 163 -7.41 -3.86 16.17
CA TRP A 163 -7.47 -2.42 15.90
C TRP A 163 -8.35 -1.76 16.94
N PHE A 164 -8.02 -0.55 17.28
CA PHE A 164 -8.90 0.30 18.08
C PHE A 164 -8.86 1.74 17.56
N SER A 165 -9.98 2.41 17.67
CA SER A 165 -10.13 3.81 17.30
C SER A 165 -10.52 4.61 18.54
N ILE A 166 -9.81 5.70 18.75
CA ILE A 166 -10.11 6.69 19.79
C ILE A 166 -10.32 8.02 19.10
N ASN A 167 -11.50 8.60 19.29
CA ASN A 167 -11.81 9.92 18.77
C ASN A 167 -11.45 10.09 17.27
N GLU A 168 -11.94 9.17 16.43
CA GLU A 168 -11.71 9.09 14.97
C GLU A 168 -10.26 8.81 14.53
N ARG A 169 -9.37 8.44 15.44
CA ARG A 169 -8.01 7.99 15.12
C ARG A 169 -7.87 6.51 15.35
N ALA A 170 -7.50 5.78 14.30
CA ALA A 170 -7.28 4.34 14.38
C ALA A 170 -5.84 4.01 14.74
N ILE A 171 -5.68 3.07 15.66
CA ILE A 171 -4.40 2.46 15.99
C ILE A 171 -4.53 0.96 15.74
N ASN A 172 -3.68 0.42 14.88
CA ASN A 172 -3.65 -0.99 14.53
C ASN A 172 -2.41 -1.68 15.11
N PHE A 173 -2.64 -2.79 15.80
CA PHE A 173 -1.61 -3.73 16.19
C PHE A 173 -1.80 -5.01 15.38
N SER A 174 -0.80 -5.43 14.63
CA SER A 174 -0.87 -6.66 13.84
C SER A 174 0.33 -7.54 14.10
N LEU A 175 0.09 -8.84 14.16
CA LEU A 175 1.10 -9.89 14.11
C LEU A 175 1.09 -10.44 12.68
N ASN A 176 2.25 -10.47 12.06
CA ASN A 176 2.44 -10.96 10.69
C ASN A 176 3.34 -12.19 10.72
N ILE A 177 2.98 -13.19 9.94
CA ILE A 177 3.75 -14.42 9.73
C ILE A 177 4.02 -14.59 8.25
#